data_a2abfe6bba3eee34056e8769c6477b3e
#
_entry.id   a2abfe6bba3eee34056e8769c6477b3e
#
_cell.length_a   1.000
_cell.length_b   1.000
_cell.length_c   1.000
_cell.angle_alpha   90.00
_cell.angle_beta   90.00
_cell.angle_gamma   90.00
#
_symmetry.space_group_name_H-M   'P 1'
#
loop_
_entity.id
_entity.type
_entity.pdbx_description
1 polymer ?
#
loop_
_entity_poly.entity_id
_entity_poly.type
_entity_poly.pdbx_seq_one_letter_code
_entity_poly.pdbx_strand_id
1 'polypeptide(L)'
;MHKARHIVLVTLVAFIIAARVNVSVGEWYAANLYPIISAGLSFLVSWIPFSTTEVLAVCAIGLIICLLAKGIRNKDKVWKIALREAELIAWIFIWLYMGWGMNYFRESIYSRGNIERQPYDEKVFNKFLSDYADSLNYAYTQDSVDLPAFEDDIKSIYTSVPDSFGLCEPKNWQHPKQLLFNRLYTSVGVGGYIGPFFCETHINADLLPAQRPYSYAHELSHLLGVSNEDEANFWAYEICRRSDIPAVRYSGYYSLLPYVLSNASKVLSADEYKTYISSIKPEIIQQLIDQQNFWKSNYNKILGKIQSAVYDSMLKANKISSGTKNYIQVIDLIIAVEYYK
;
A
#
# COMPACT_ATOMS: atom_id res chain seq x y z
N MET A 1 -39.09 -2.15 -6.25
CA MET A 1 -37.70 -2.51 -5.89
C MET A 1 -36.68 -2.21 -7.00
N HIS A 2 -36.89 -2.57 -8.27
CA HIS A 2 -35.91 -2.32 -9.33
C HIS A 2 -35.55 -0.85 -9.54
N LYS A 3 -36.53 0.07 -9.56
CA LYS A 3 -36.28 1.52 -9.76
C LYS A 3 -35.42 2.13 -8.64
N ALA A 4 -35.71 1.79 -7.37
CA ALA A 4 -34.93 2.30 -6.23
C ALA A 4 -33.46 1.86 -6.29
N ARG A 5 -33.19 0.59 -6.63
CA ARG A 5 -31.83 0.05 -6.79
C ARG A 5 -31.02 0.81 -7.84
N HIS A 6 -31.62 1.10 -9.00
CA HIS A 6 -30.93 1.87 -10.05
C HIS A 6 -30.71 3.34 -9.65
N ILE A 7 -31.64 3.95 -8.90
CA ILE A 7 -31.43 5.30 -8.38
C ILE A 7 -30.22 5.31 -7.43
N VAL A 8 -30.16 4.37 -6.48
CA VAL A 8 -29.01 4.26 -5.55
C VAL A 8 -27.70 4.06 -6.32
N LEU A 9 -27.68 3.15 -7.32
CA LEU A 9 -26.51 2.90 -8.14
C LEU A 9 -26.04 4.18 -8.83
N VAL A 10 -26.93 4.90 -9.52
CA VAL A 10 -26.60 6.15 -10.22
C VAL A 10 -26.11 7.23 -9.25
N THR A 11 -26.73 7.36 -8.07
CA THR A 11 -26.32 8.34 -7.04
C THR A 11 -24.90 8.05 -6.53
N LEU A 12 -24.59 6.78 -6.23
CA LEU A 12 -23.26 6.40 -5.74
C LEU A 12 -22.19 6.59 -6.83
N VAL A 13 -22.48 6.23 -8.08
CA VAL A 13 -21.58 6.49 -9.21
C VAL A 13 -21.35 7.99 -9.39
N ALA A 14 -22.41 8.80 -9.33
CA ALA A 14 -22.29 10.26 -9.42
C ALA A 14 -21.42 10.84 -8.29
N PHE A 15 -21.55 10.31 -7.07
CA PHE A 15 -20.70 10.70 -5.93
C PHE A 15 -19.22 10.34 -6.14
N ILE A 16 -18.93 9.13 -6.64
CA ILE A 16 -17.56 8.71 -6.99
C ILE A 16 -16.98 9.63 -8.08
N ILE A 17 -17.78 9.96 -9.10
CA ILE A 17 -17.33 10.89 -10.17
C ILE A 17 -17.09 12.30 -9.58
N ALA A 18 -17.95 12.79 -8.69
CA ALA A 18 -17.79 14.08 -8.04
C ALA A 18 -16.47 14.15 -7.24
N ALA A 19 -16.14 13.12 -6.46
CA ALA A 19 -14.86 13.03 -5.75
C ALA A 19 -13.66 12.96 -6.72
N ARG A 20 -13.82 12.25 -7.84
CA ARG A 20 -12.78 12.16 -8.85
C ARG A 20 -12.46 13.50 -9.51
N VAL A 21 -13.44 14.36 -9.73
CA VAL A 21 -13.25 15.67 -10.40
C VAL A 21 -12.98 16.81 -9.41
N ASN A 22 -13.36 16.65 -8.15
CA ASN A 22 -13.19 17.66 -7.11
C ASN A 22 -12.47 17.06 -5.90
N VAL A 23 -11.22 17.47 -5.70
CA VAL A 23 -10.36 16.97 -4.61
C VAL A 23 -10.96 17.24 -3.22
N SER A 24 -11.68 18.37 -3.04
CA SER A 24 -12.32 18.66 -1.75
C SER A 24 -13.42 17.67 -1.38
N VAL A 25 -14.12 17.09 -2.37
CA VAL A 25 -15.11 16.01 -2.13
C VAL A 25 -14.37 14.71 -1.75
N GLY A 26 -13.24 14.42 -2.39
CA GLY A 26 -12.39 13.28 -2.04
C GLY A 26 -11.82 13.40 -0.64
N GLU A 27 -11.30 14.57 -0.26
CA GLU A 27 -10.78 14.82 1.09
C GLU A 27 -11.91 14.79 2.15
N TRP A 28 -13.07 15.39 1.85
CA TRP A 28 -14.22 15.30 2.74
C TRP A 28 -14.65 13.84 3.01
N TYR A 29 -14.67 12.99 1.95
CA TYR A 29 -14.94 11.56 2.11
C TYR A 29 -13.90 10.89 3.00
N ALA A 30 -12.61 11.13 2.73
CA ALA A 30 -11.50 10.52 3.45
C ALA A 30 -11.49 10.92 4.94
N ALA A 31 -11.84 12.18 5.26
CA ALA A 31 -11.86 12.69 6.62
C ALA A 31 -13.11 12.30 7.42
N ASN A 32 -14.28 12.16 6.77
CA ASN A 32 -15.56 12.05 7.48
C ASN A 32 -16.26 10.69 7.32
N LEU A 33 -16.23 10.11 6.12
CA LEU A 33 -16.94 8.85 5.85
C LEU A 33 -16.04 7.62 5.94
N TYR A 34 -14.84 7.73 5.38
CA TYR A 34 -13.93 6.60 5.31
C TYR A 34 -13.56 6.02 6.69
N PRO A 35 -13.28 6.81 7.75
CA PRO A 35 -12.96 6.26 9.06
C PRO A 35 -14.09 5.38 9.62
N ILE A 36 -15.36 5.78 9.40
CA ILE A 36 -16.53 5.02 9.85
C ILE A 36 -16.69 3.75 9.03
N ILE A 37 -16.55 3.85 7.69
CA ILE A 37 -16.67 2.72 6.77
C ILE A 37 -15.56 1.71 7.04
N SER A 38 -14.32 2.15 7.14
CA SER A 38 -13.15 1.31 7.39
C SER A 38 -13.27 0.58 8.73
N ALA A 39 -13.61 1.30 9.80
CA ALA A 39 -13.84 0.70 11.11
C ALA A 39 -14.96 -0.34 11.08
N GLY A 40 -16.10 -0.02 10.45
CA GLY A 40 -17.25 -0.93 10.36
C GLY A 40 -16.97 -2.18 9.53
N LEU A 41 -16.38 -2.01 8.32
CA LEU A 41 -16.06 -3.14 7.45
C LEU A 41 -15.02 -4.07 8.05
N SER A 42 -13.93 -3.51 8.61
CA SER A 42 -12.90 -4.32 9.26
C SER A 42 -13.41 -5.03 10.52
N PHE A 43 -14.30 -4.39 11.29
CA PHE A 43 -14.92 -5.02 12.46
C PHE A 43 -15.77 -6.24 12.10
N LEU A 44 -16.58 -6.16 11.04
CA LEU A 44 -17.44 -7.25 10.58
C LEU A 44 -16.68 -8.55 10.29
N VAL A 45 -15.43 -8.45 9.89
CA VAL A 45 -14.60 -9.59 9.49
C VAL A 45 -13.39 -9.82 10.41
N SER A 46 -13.28 -9.08 11.51
CA SER A 46 -12.13 -9.13 12.43
C SER A 46 -11.86 -10.51 13.03
N TRP A 47 -12.89 -11.29 13.25
CA TRP A 47 -12.82 -12.66 13.80
C TRP A 47 -12.34 -13.72 12.79
N ILE A 48 -12.25 -13.38 11.50
CA ILE A 48 -11.78 -14.28 10.44
C ILE A 48 -10.27 -14.11 10.28
N PRO A 49 -9.46 -15.17 10.45
CA PRO A 49 -7.99 -15.03 10.47
C PRO A 49 -7.35 -15.00 9.07
N PHE A 50 -8.12 -15.25 8.02
CA PHE A 50 -7.64 -15.27 6.63
C PHE A 50 -8.33 -14.20 5.77
N SER A 51 -7.81 -13.95 4.58
CA SER A 51 -8.29 -12.93 3.65
C SER A 51 -9.75 -13.17 3.22
N THR A 52 -10.66 -12.32 3.68
CA THR A 52 -12.06 -12.31 3.21
C THR A 52 -12.18 -11.66 1.83
N THR A 53 -11.25 -10.78 1.48
CA THR A 53 -11.14 -10.19 0.12
C THR A 53 -10.88 -11.27 -0.93
N GLU A 54 -9.99 -12.24 -0.67
CA GLU A 54 -9.72 -13.34 -1.59
C GLU A 54 -10.93 -14.27 -1.72
N VAL A 55 -11.62 -14.56 -0.62
CA VAL A 55 -12.88 -15.33 -0.65
C VAL A 55 -13.93 -14.62 -1.48
N LEU A 56 -14.09 -13.30 -1.27
CA LEU A 56 -15.03 -12.50 -2.07
C LEU A 56 -14.68 -12.54 -3.56
N ALA A 57 -13.40 -12.44 -3.92
CA ALA A 57 -12.97 -12.50 -5.32
C ALA A 57 -13.34 -13.84 -5.96
N VAL A 58 -13.08 -14.96 -5.28
CA VAL A 58 -13.45 -16.30 -5.76
C VAL A 58 -14.99 -16.43 -5.89
N CYS A 59 -15.74 -15.97 -4.88
CA CYS A 59 -17.20 -15.98 -4.91
C CYS A 59 -17.77 -15.11 -6.04
N ALA A 60 -17.20 -13.92 -6.28
CA ALA A 60 -17.62 -13.03 -7.35
C ALA A 60 -17.40 -13.66 -8.75
N ILE A 61 -16.22 -14.26 -8.97
CA ILE A 61 -15.93 -14.99 -10.22
C ILE A 61 -16.90 -16.15 -10.38
N GLY A 62 -17.12 -16.94 -9.34
CA GLY A 62 -18.08 -18.05 -9.36
C GLY A 62 -19.50 -17.60 -9.69
N LEU A 63 -19.94 -16.47 -9.11
CA LEU A 63 -21.26 -15.88 -9.35
C LEU A 63 -21.41 -15.41 -10.81
N ILE A 64 -20.39 -14.73 -11.37
CA ILE A 64 -20.36 -14.31 -12.78
C ILE A 64 -20.52 -15.54 -13.68
N ILE A 65 -19.72 -16.58 -13.47
CA ILE A 65 -19.78 -17.82 -14.26
C ILE A 65 -21.18 -18.48 -14.15
N CYS A 66 -21.73 -18.55 -12.93
CA CYS A 66 -23.06 -19.12 -12.70
C CYS A 66 -24.18 -18.34 -13.41
N LEU A 67 -24.12 -17.00 -13.39
CA LEU A 67 -25.11 -16.14 -14.04
C LEU A 67 -25.01 -16.26 -15.57
N LEU A 68 -23.80 -16.31 -16.13
CA LEU A 68 -23.56 -16.56 -17.55
C LEU A 68 -24.15 -17.92 -17.96
N ALA A 69 -23.77 -18.99 -17.26
CA ALA A 69 -24.24 -20.34 -17.54
C ALA A 69 -25.80 -20.44 -17.45
N LYS A 70 -26.40 -19.82 -16.44
CA LYS A 70 -27.87 -19.74 -16.28
C LYS A 70 -28.51 -19.01 -17.45
N GLY A 71 -27.97 -17.87 -17.87
CA GLY A 71 -28.48 -17.11 -19.00
C GLY A 71 -28.43 -17.88 -20.31
N ILE A 72 -27.31 -18.59 -20.59
CA ILE A 72 -27.15 -19.45 -21.76
C ILE A 72 -28.15 -20.61 -21.71
N ARG A 73 -28.28 -21.31 -20.58
CA ARG A 73 -29.20 -22.43 -20.41
C ARG A 73 -30.67 -22.04 -20.62
N ASN A 74 -31.05 -20.85 -20.10
CA ASN A 74 -32.40 -20.33 -20.24
C ASN A 74 -32.66 -19.70 -21.60
N LYS A 75 -31.67 -19.69 -22.53
CA LYS A 75 -31.74 -19.03 -23.83
C LYS A 75 -32.14 -17.54 -23.72
N ASP A 76 -31.68 -16.87 -22.67
CA ASP A 76 -31.88 -15.44 -22.50
C ASP A 76 -31.26 -14.67 -23.67
N LYS A 77 -31.85 -13.54 -24.06
CA LYS A 77 -31.24 -12.67 -25.09
C LYS A 77 -29.89 -12.14 -24.57
N VAL A 78 -28.87 -12.15 -25.42
CA VAL A 78 -27.47 -11.77 -25.08
C VAL A 78 -27.42 -10.42 -24.32
N TRP A 79 -28.19 -9.42 -24.77
CA TRP A 79 -28.18 -8.11 -24.11
C TRP A 79 -28.72 -8.16 -22.67
N LYS A 80 -29.65 -9.09 -22.32
CA LYS A 80 -30.15 -9.26 -20.96
C LYS A 80 -29.09 -9.89 -20.06
N ILE A 81 -28.31 -10.83 -20.59
CA ILE A 81 -27.18 -11.42 -19.90
C ILE A 81 -26.13 -10.32 -19.65
N ALA A 82 -25.74 -9.58 -20.70
CA ALA A 82 -24.75 -8.52 -20.61
C ALA A 82 -25.17 -7.40 -19.60
N LEU A 83 -26.42 -6.98 -19.57
CA LEU A 83 -26.90 -6.00 -18.59
C LEU A 83 -26.84 -6.51 -17.15
N ARG A 84 -27.13 -7.79 -16.92
CA ARG A 84 -27.07 -8.39 -15.58
C ARG A 84 -25.64 -8.45 -15.06
N GLU A 85 -24.70 -8.88 -15.93
CA GLU A 85 -23.28 -8.90 -15.59
C GLU A 85 -22.71 -7.49 -15.37
N ALA A 86 -23.07 -6.55 -16.24
CA ALA A 86 -22.66 -5.14 -16.10
C ALA A 86 -23.15 -4.54 -14.78
N GLU A 87 -24.37 -4.85 -14.37
CA GLU A 87 -24.92 -4.38 -13.11
C GLU A 87 -24.16 -4.99 -11.90
N LEU A 88 -23.86 -6.30 -11.95
CA LEU A 88 -23.04 -6.95 -10.90
C LEU A 88 -21.65 -6.30 -10.79
N ILE A 89 -20.99 -6.10 -11.92
CA ILE A 89 -19.68 -5.46 -11.98
C ILE A 89 -19.75 -4.02 -11.44
N ALA A 90 -20.81 -3.29 -11.79
CA ALA A 90 -21.01 -1.92 -11.28
C ALA A 90 -21.14 -1.89 -9.75
N TRP A 91 -21.87 -2.85 -9.14
CA TRP A 91 -21.98 -2.93 -7.67
C TRP A 91 -20.64 -3.31 -7.01
N ILE A 92 -19.86 -4.23 -7.59
CA ILE A 92 -18.52 -4.57 -7.11
C ILE A 92 -17.62 -3.33 -7.18
N PHE A 93 -17.68 -2.57 -8.27
CA PHE A 93 -16.94 -1.33 -8.46
C PHE A 93 -17.34 -0.24 -7.43
N ILE A 94 -18.64 -0.06 -7.20
CA ILE A 94 -19.13 0.86 -6.18
C ILE A 94 -18.61 0.44 -4.80
N TRP A 95 -18.66 -0.85 -4.46
CA TRP A 95 -18.15 -1.33 -3.19
C TRP A 95 -16.65 -1.07 -3.04
N LEU A 96 -15.85 -1.38 -4.08
CA LEU A 96 -14.43 -1.07 -4.11
C LEU A 96 -14.15 0.41 -3.77
N TYR A 97 -14.83 1.32 -4.47
CA TYR A 97 -14.59 2.76 -4.29
C TYR A 97 -15.14 3.28 -2.98
N MET A 98 -16.34 2.91 -2.60
CA MET A 98 -16.94 3.32 -1.34
C MET A 98 -16.31 2.67 -0.12
N GLY A 99 -15.70 1.49 -0.27
CA GLY A 99 -14.94 0.84 0.80
C GLY A 99 -13.57 1.49 1.03
N TRP A 100 -12.84 1.77 -0.05
CA TRP A 100 -11.47 2.28 0.07
C TRP A 100 -11.02 3.17 -1.09
N GLY A 101 -11.40 2.85 -2.33
CA GLY A 101 -10.83 3.43 -3.54
C GLY A 101 -10.99 4.95 -3.69
N MET A 102 -11.96 5.58 -3.01
CA MET A 102 -12.12 7.03 -3.03
C MET A 102 -10.94 7.78 -2.38
N ASN A 103 -10.12 7.10 -1.58
CA ASN A 103 -8.88 7.69 -1.05
C ASN A 103 -7.87 8.06 -2.16
N TYR A 104 -8.00 7.52 -3.38
CA TYR A 104 -7.22 7.99 -4.54
C TYR A 104 -7.51 9.43 -4.94
N PHE A 105 -8.61 10.01 -4.50
CA PHE A 105 -9.07 11.34 -4.90
C PHE A 105 -8.87 12.40 -3.83
N ARG A 106 -8.19 12.06 -2.73
CA ARG A 106 -7.86 12.99 -1.66
C ARG A 106 -6.67 13.89 -1.98
N GLU A 107 -6.44 14.89 -1.15
CA GLU A 107 -5.26 15.76 -1.24
C GLU A 107 -3.95 14.99 -1.03
N SER A 108 -2.86 15.49 -1.62
CA SER A 108 -1.53 14.92 -1.43
C SER A 108 -1.02 15.16 0.00
N ILE A 109 -0.08 14.34 0.47
CA ILE A 109 0.61 14.54 1.75
C ILE A 109 1.27 15.93 1.82
N TYR A 110 1.77 16.46 0.72
CA TYR A 110 2.36 17.80 0.63
C TYR A 110 1.34 18.87 1.02
N SER A 111 0.10 18.77 0.48
CA SER A 111 -0.98 19.70 0.80
C SER A 111 -1.46 19.54 2.24
N ARG A 112 -1.75 18.31 2.67
CA ARG A 112 -2.26 18.02 4.02
C ARG A 112 -1.25 18.37 5.13
N GLY A 113 0.03 18.05 4.91
CA GLY A 113 1.12 18.31 5.86
C GLY A 113 1.71 19.71 5.76
N ASN A 114 1.21 20.57 4.84
CA ASN A 114 1.80 21.86 4.52
C ASN A 114 3.32 21.77 4.24
N ILE A 115 3.70 20.74 3.46
CA ILE A 115 5.10 20.45 3.11
C ILE A 115 5.39 21.10 1.75
N GLU A 116 6.40 21.96 1.69
CA GLU A 116 6.84 22.54 0.43
C GLU A 116 7.71 21.53 -0.35
N ARG A 117 7.41 21.38 -1.64
CA ARG A 117 8.30 20.63 -2.54
C ARG A 117 9.57 21.43 -2.75
N GLN A 118 10.70 20.83 -2.44
CA GLN A 118 11.99 21.47 -2.61
C GLN A 118 12.65 21.03 -3.93
N PRO A 119 13.35 21.95 -4.63
CA PRO A 119 14.18 21.56 -5.75
C PRO A 119 15.33 20.67 -5.27
N TYR A 120 15.84 19.82 -6.15
CA TYR A 120 16.99 19.01 -5.86
C TYR A 120 18.19 19.89 -5.44
N ASP A 121 18.79 19.58 -4.30
CA ASP A 121 20.03 20.18 -3.79
C ASP A 121 21.05 19.06 -3.51
N GLU A 122 22.16 19.09 -4.21
CA GLU A 122 23.22 18.06 -4.12
C GLU A 122 23.81 17.98 -2.70
N LYS A 123 23.98 19.11 -2.03
CA LYS A 123 24.56 19.12 -0.67
C LYS A 123 23.60 18.49 0.34
N VAL A 124 22.31 18.81 0.22
CA VAL A 124 21.26 18.23 1.07
C VAL A 124 21.15 16.74 0.80
N PHE A 125 21.17 16.32 -0.48
CA PHE A 125 21.12 14.91 -0.84
C PHE A 125 22.32 14.12 -0.32
N ASN A 126 23.54 14.66 -0.46
CA ASN A 126 24.74 14.02 0.06
C ASN A 126 24.75 13.94 1.60
N LYS A 127 24.21 14.97 2.27
CA LYS A 127 24.00 14.92 3.72
C LYS A 127 22.99 13.84 4.10
N PHE A 128 21.87 13.75 3.39
CA PHE A 128 20.89 12.68 3.61
C PHE A 128 21.53 11.29 3.46
N LEU A 129 22.32 11.06 2.41
CA LEU A 129 23.00 9.78 2.19
C LEU A 129 23.92 9.40 3.36
N SER A 130 24.70 10.38 3.87
CA SER A 130 25.59 10.15 5.02
C SER A 130 24.78 9.83 6.28
N ASP A 131 23.81 10.67 6.63
CA ASP A 131 22.99 10.51 7.84
C ASP A 131 22.19 9.19 7.81
N TYR A 132 21.72 8.81 6.62
CA TYR A 132 21.01 7.55 6.42
C TYR A 132 21.92 6.32 6.61
N ALA A 133 23.12 6.33 6.03
CA ALA A 133 24.08 5.23 6.19
C ALA A 133 24.48 5.04 7.66
N ASP A 134 24.74 6.14 8.37
CA ASP A 134 25.06 6.12 9.80
C ASP A 134 23.90 5.57 10.63
N SER A 135 22.67 6.01 10.35
CA SER A 135 21.47 5.57 11.04
C SER A 135 21.17 4.08 10.78
N LEU A 136 21.29 3.64 9.52
CA LEU A 136 21.11 2.23 9.13
C LEU A 136 22.15 1.34 9.82
N ASN A 137 23.43 1.75 9.83
CA ASN A 137 24.50 1.02 10.48
C ASN A 137 24.29 0.94 12.01
N TYR A 138 23.80 2.03 12.61
CA TYR A 138 23.48 2.07 14.05
C TYR A 138 22.30 1.15 14.38
N ALA A 139 21.25 1.17 13.55
CA ALA A 139 20.03 0.38 13.77
C ALA A 139 20.23 -1.12 13.50
N TYR A 140 21.33 -1.53 12.86
CA TYR A 140 21.55 -2.92 12.47
C TYR A 140 21.43 -3.87 13.65
N THR A 141 20.58 -4.88 13.49
CA THR A 141 20.42 -6.00 14.41
C THR A 141 20.10 -7.29 13.66
N GLN A 142 20.47 -8.44 14.23
CA GLN A 142 20.04 -9.75 13.77
C GLN A 142 18.81 -10.26 14.52
N ASP A 143 18.33 -9.51 15.49
CA ASP A 143 17.14 -9.86 16.24
C ASP A 143 15.91 -9.86 15.32
N SER A 144 14.96 -10.71 15.64
CA SER A 144 13.64 -10.74 15.04
C SER A 144 12.59 -10.38 16.08
N VAL A 145 11.43 -9.91 15.62
CA VAL A 145 10.31 -9.57 16.48
C VAL A 145 9.05 -10.27 15.95
N ASP A 146 8.26 -10.82 16.85
CA ASP A 146 7.02 -11.49 16.52
C ASP A 146 5.90 -10.52 16.16
N LEU A 147 4.95 -11.00 15.35
CA LEU A 147 3.84 -10.19 14.83
C LEU A 147 3.08 -9.40 15.89
N PRO A 148 2.63 -9.98 17.02
CA PRO A 148 1.87 -9.20 18.00
C PRO A 148 2.67 -8.01 18.55
N ALA A 149 3.96 -8.20 18.83
CA ALA A 149 4.79 -7.15 19.42
C ALA A 149 5.03 -5.97 18.46
N PHE A 150 5.37 -6.25 17.20
CA PHE A 150 5.57 -5.14 16.25
C PHE A 150 4.25 -4.52 15.77
N GLU A 151 3.15 -5.27 15.79
CA GLU A 151 1.83 -4.76 15.46
C GLU A 151 1.38 -3.70 16.45
N ASP A 152 1.43 -4.00 17.75
CA ASP A 152 1.02 -3.08 18.82
C ASP A 152 1.89 -1.83 18.85
N ASP A 153 3.19 -2.01 18.69
CA ASP A 153 4.17 -0.91 18.63
C ASP A 153 3.89 0.04 17.45
N ILE A 154 3.76 -0.50 16.24
CA ILE A 154 3.48 0.27 15.02
C ILE A 154 2.14 1.00 15.12
N LYS A 155 1.08 0.35 15.62
CA LYS A 155 -0.23 1.02 15.84
C LYS A 155 -0.13 2.15 16.85
N SER A 156 0.61 1.95 17.94
CA SER A 156 0.84 2.98 18.95
C SER A 156 1.54 4.21 18.36
N ILE A 157 2.56 4.00 17.53
CA ILE A 157 3.28 5.09 16.88
C ILE A 157 2.38 5.81 15.88
N TYR A 158 1.56 5.10 15.07
CA TYR A 158 0.58 5.72 14.18
C TYR A 158 -0.41 6.62 14.91
N THR A 159 -0.86 6.23 16.11
CA THR A 159 -1.75 7.04 16.94
C THR A 159 -1.11 8.37 17.37
N SER A 160 0.23 8.45 17.38
CA SER A 160 0.97 9.68 17.70
C SER A 160 1.17 10.62 16.50
N VAL A 161 0.75 10.21 15.29
CA VAL A 161 0.85 11.07 14.09
C VAL A 161 -0.16 12.22 14.20
N PRO A 162 0.25 13.48 13.92
CA PRO A 162 -0.65 14.62 13.99
C PRO A 162 -1.86 14.48 13.05
N ASP A 163 -3.04 14.89 13.53
CA ASP A 163 -4.31 14.85 12.78
C ASP A 163 -4.25 15.63 11.46
N SER A 164 -3.38 16.66 11.37
CA SER A 164 -3.17 17.46 10.16
C SER A 164 -2.80 16.62 8.93
N PHE A 165 -2.16 15.45 9.13
CA PHE A 165 -1.86 14.54 8.03
C PHE A 165 -3.07 13.76 7.55
N GLY A 166 -4.19 13.79 8.28
CA GLY A 166 -5.47 13.20 7.88
C GLY A 166 -5.44 11.68 7.80
N LEU A 167 -4.61 11.00 8.59
CA LEU A 167 -4.66 9.54 8.73
C LEU A 167 -5.79 9.16 9.69
N CYS A 168 -6.44 8.02 9.41
CA CYS A 168 -7.34 7.40 10.37
C CYS A 168 -6.54 6.82 11.53
N GLU A 169 -7.15 6.73 12.71
CA GLU A 169 -6.57 5.98 13.81
C GLU A 169 -6.71 4.48 13.59
N PRO A 170 -5.64 3.67 13.80
CA PRO A 170 -5.73 2.22 13.77
C PRO A 170 -6.64 1.71 14.88
N LYS A 171 -7.40 0.64 14.61
CA LYS A 171 -8.28 0.02 15.60
C LYS A 171 -7.70 -1.29 16.11
N ASN A 172 -7.94 -1.62 17.38
CA ASN A 172 -7.38 -2.81 18.02
C ASN A 172 -7.74 -4.12 17.30
N TRP A 173 -8.91 -4.17 16.65
CA TRP A 173 -9.36 -5.36 15.90
C TRP A 173 -8.81 -5.46 14.46
N GLN A 174 -8.07 -4.48 13.98
CA GLN A 174 -7.48 -4.45 12.64
C GLN A 174 -6.13 -5.17 12.65
N HIS A 175 -6.17 -6.51 12.68
CA HIS A 175 -4.98 -7.36 12.60
C HIS A 175 -4.67 -7.74 11.15
N PRO A 176 -3.39 -7.93 10.78
CA PRO A 176 -3.04 -8.45 9.48
C PRO A 176 -3.51 -9.89 9.31
N LYS A 177 -4.11 -10.19 8.17
CA LYS A 177 -4.70 -11.50 7.86
C LYS A 177 -3.80 -12.34 6.99
N GLN A 178 -3.98 -13.67 7.09
CA GLN A 178 -3.25 -14.62 6.27
C GLN A 178 -3.76 -14.64 4.84
N LEU A 179 -2.85 -14.66 3.88
CA LEU A 179 -3.15 -14.86 2.46
C LEU A 179 -3.50 -16.32 2.20
N LEU A 180 -4.63 -16.60 1.56
CA LEU A 180 -5.01 -17.94 1.12
C LEU A 180 -4.15 -18.39 -0.07
N PHE A 181 -3.83 -17.45 -0.96
CA PHE A 181 -3.00 -17.70 -2.15
C PHE A 181 -1.57 -17.17 -1.98
N ASN A 182 -0.98 -17.31 -0.78
CA ASN A 182 0.33 -16.74 -0.45
C ASN A 182 1.41 -17.02 -1.52
N ARG A 183 1.53 -18.25 -2.00
CA ARG A 183 2.48 -18.62 -3.05
C ARG A 183 2.29 -17.86 -4.35
N LEU A 184 1.06 -17.51 -4.71
CA LEU A 184 0.78 -16.70 -5.90
C LEU A 184 1.36 -15.29 -5.71
N TYR A 185 1.13 -14.67 -4.55
CA TYR A 185 1.68 -13.34 -4.22
C TYR A 185 3.20 -13.36 -4.18
N THR A 186 3.82 -14.36 -3.56
CA THR A 186 5.28 -14.55 -3.58
C THR A 186 5.80 -14.67 -5.01
N SER A 187 5.10 -15.41 -5.87
CA SER A 187 5.51 -15.61 -7.27
C SER A 187 5.42 -14.36 -8.15
N VAL A 188 4.75 -13.32 -7.70
CA VAL A 188 4.67 -12.02 -8.40
C VAL A 188 5.37 -10.89 -7.64
N GLY A 189 6.07 -11.21 -6.55
CA GLY A 189 6.87 -10.25 -5.79
C GLY A 189 6.07 -9.31 -4.88
N VAL A 190 4.86 -9.70 -4.46
CA VAL A 190 3.99 -8.89 -3.60
C VAL A 190 4.20 -9.26 -2.14
N GLY A 191 4.67 -8.30 -1.33
CA GLY A 191 4.96 -8.45 0.10
C GLY A 191 3.74 -8.30 1.00
N GLY A 192 2.72 -7.57 0.55
CA GLY A 192 1.46 -7.34 1.26
C GLY A 192 0.45 -6.64 0.36
N TYR A 193 -0.76 -6.47 0.81
CA TYR A 193 -1.74 -5.60 0.16
C TYR A 193 -2.89 -5.22 1.08
N ILE A 194 -3.54 -4.11 0.79
CA ILE A 194 -4.81 -3.72 1.38
C ILE A 194 -5.97 -4.42 0.69
N GLY A 195 -6.82 -5.11 1.44
CA GLY A 195 -8.10 -5.65 0.96
C GLY A 195 -9.20 -4.58 0.99
N PRO A 196 -9.52 -3.95 -0.15
CA PRO A 196 -10.33 -2.74 -0.19
C PRO A 196 -11.82 -2.97 0.11
N PHE A 197 -12.30 -4.21 0.01
CA PHE A 197 -13.70 -4.55 0.21
C PHE A 197 -14.12 -4.63 1.67
N PHE A 198 -13.18 -5.02 2.53
CA PHE A 198 -13.43 -5.16 3.97
C PHE A 198 -12.43 -4.38 4.82
N CYS A 199 -11.58 -3.57 4.20
CA CYS A 199 -10.54 -2.80 4.87
C CYS A 199 -9.66 -3.71 5.76
N GLU A 200 -9.00 -4.65 5.10
CA GLU A 200 -8.12 -5.65 5.71
C GLU A 200 -6.67 -5.42 5.27
N THR A 201 -5.71 -5.56 6.16
CA THR A 201 -4.29 -5.65 5.82
C THR A 201 -3.87 -7.10 5.67
N HIS A 202 -2.99 -7.37 4.72
CA HIS A 202 -2.41 -8.69 4.48
C HIS A 202 -0.90 -8.58 4.37
N ILE A 203 -0.20 -9.55 4.98
CA ILE A 203 1.25 -9.66 4.88
C ILE A 203 1.59 -11.03 4.31
N ASN A 204 2.49 -11.06 3.34
CA ASN A 204 2.99 -12.29 2.77
C ASN A 204 3.80 -13.07 3.82
N ALA A 205 3.46 -14.33 4.03
CA ALA A 205 4.10 -15.19 5.02
C ALA A 205 5.57 -15.48 4.68
N ASP A 206 5.95 -15.37 3.40
CA ASP A 206 7.31 -15.61 2.92
C ASP A 206 8.23 -14.40 3.06
N LEU A 207 7.76 -13.27 3.62
CA LEU A 207 8.61 -12.13 3.95
C LEU A 207 9.70 -12.53 4.94
N LEU A 208 10.93 -12.09 4.65
CA LEU A 208 12.05 -12.26 5.58
C LEU A 208 11.84 -11.43 6.85
N PRO A 209 12.38 -11.84 8.00
CA PRO A 209 12.12 -11.17 9.29
C PRO A 209 12.30 -9.65 9.25
N ALA A 210 13.38 -9.17 8.63
CA ALA A 210 13.67 -7.74 8.52
C ALA A 210 12.70 -6.96 7.61
N GLN A 211 11.86 -7.63 6.81
CA GLN A 211 10.89 -6.97 5.93
C GLN A 211 9.50 -6.84 6.60
N ARG A 212 9.16 -7.72 7.54
CA ARG A 212 7.80 -7.84 8.08
C ARG A 212 7.26 -6.57 8.75
N PRO A 213 7.98 -5.93 9.68
CA PRO A 213 7.49 -4.72 10.34
C PRO A 213 7.22 -3.57 9.36
N TYR A 214 8.17 -3.31 8.46
CA TYR A 214 8.01 -2.28 7.43
C TYR A 214 6.82 -2.57 6.51
N SER A 215 6.70 -3.81 6.02
CA SER A 215 5.58 -4.20 5.15
C SER A 215 4.25 -4.04 5.87
N TYR A 216 4.16 -4.40 7.16
CA TYR A 216 2.95 -4.16 7.93
C TYR A 216 2.64 -2.67 8.08
N ALA A 217 3.62 -1.85 8.44
CA ALA A 217 3.43 -0.41 8.55
C ALA A 217 2.98 0.21 7.22
N HIS A 218 3.50 -0.27 6.09
CA HIS A 218 3.10 0.15 4.75
C HIS A 218 1.62 -0.20 4.47
N GLU A 219 1.23 -1.46 4.66
CA GLU A 219 -0.16 -1.89 4.44
C GLU A 219 -1.14 -1.24 5.43
N LEU A 220 -0.69 -1.02 6.66
CA LEU A 220 -1.50 -0.28 7.63
C LEU A 220 -1.71 1.16 7.19
N SER A 221 -0.71 1.83 6.61
CA SER A 221 -0.89 3.19 6.08
C SER A 221 -2.01 3.26 5.04
N HIS A 222 -2.09 2.27 4.15
CA HIS A 222 -3.19 2.15 3.20
C HIS A 222 -4.54 1.98 3.90
N LEU A 223 -4.61 1.17 4.95
CA LEU A 223 -5.81 1.01 5.77
C LEU A 223 -6.19 2.32 6.48
N LEU A 224 -5.22 3.15 6.82
CA LEU A 224 -5.44 4.47 7.44
C LEU A 224 -5.78 5.57 6.44
N GLY A 225 -5.96 5.24 5.16
CA GLY A 225 -6.46 6.13 4.11
C GLY A 225 -5.38 6.67 3.16
N VAL A 226 -4.17 6.15 3.20
CA VAL A 226 -3.11 6.47 2.23
C VAL A 226 -3.32 5.64 0.98
N SER A 227 -3.35 6.26 -0.20
CA SER A 227 -3.50 5.56 -1.48
C SER A 227 -2.27 5.67 -2.38
N ASN A 228 -1.36 6.57 -2.04
CA ASN A 228 -0.12 6.82 -2.79
C ASN A 228 1.01 5.97 -2.21
N GLU A 229 1.73 5.27 -3.07
CA GLU A 229 2.80 4.34 -2.68
C GLU A 229 4.02 5.03 -2.06
N ASP A 230 4.37 6.24 -2.55
CA ASP A 230 5.48 7.01 -1.96
C ASP A 230 5.12 7.45 -0.54
N GLU A 231 3.88 7.88 -0.35
CA GLU A 231 3.38 8.25 0.96
C GLU A 231 3.32 7.04 1.89
N ALA A 232 2.89 5.87 1.37
CA ALA A 232 2.85 4.64 2.16
C ALA A 232 4.27 4.18 2.57
N ASN A 233 5.24 4.26 1.66
CA ASN A 233 6.64 3.99 1.96
C ASN A 233 7.23 5.01 2.95
N PHE A 234 6.88 6.30 2.82
CA PHE A 234 7.27 7.33 3.77
C PHE A 234 6.76 7.02 5.18
N TRP A 235 5.47 6.71 5.31
CA TRP A 235 4.90 6.38 6.61
C TRP A 235 5.49 5.09 7.19
N ALA A 236 5.70 4.07 6.37
CA ALA A 236 6.34 2.84 6.84
C ALA A 236 7.75 3.10 7.40
N TYR A 237 8.55 3.90 6.70
CA TYR A 237 9.86 4.32 7.18
C TYR A 237 9.75 5.15 8.46
N GLU A 238 8.92 6.19 8.44
CA GLU A 238 8.77 7.17 9.52
C GLU A 238 8.28 6.52 10.82
N ILE A 239 7.34 5.60 10.73
CA ILE A 239 6.80 4.86 11.87
C ILE A 239 7.82 3.85 12.41
N CYS A 240 8.40 3.03 11.54
CA CYS A 240 9.36 2.01 11.98
C CYS A 240 10.62 2.63 12.61
N ARG A 241 11.16 3.72 12.06
CA ARG A 241 12.38 4.36 12.60
C ARG A 241 12.19 4.97 14.00
N ARG A 242 10.94 5.29 14.38
CA ARG A 242 10.59 5.83 15.71
C ARG A 242 10.40 4.75 16.77
N SER A 243 10.38 3.49 16.38
CA SER A 243 10.17 2.37 17.30
C SER A 243 11.33 2.22 18.29
N ASP A 244 11.00 1.91 19.53
CA ASP A 244 11.96 1.52 20.55
C ASP A 244 12.41 0.06 20.39
N ILE A 245 11.68 -0.74 19.62
CA ILE A 245 12.03 -2.14 19.31
C ILE A 245 13.14 -2.15 18.23
N PRO A 246 14.36 -2.63 18.53
CA PRO A 246 15.48 -2.57 17.58
C PRO A 246 15.18 -3.21 16.23
N ALA A 247 14.51 -4.38 16.21
CA ALA A 247 14.15 -5.09 14.98
C ALA A 247 13.14 -4.30 14.12
N VAL A 248 12.19 -3.57 14.71
CA VAL A 248 11.25 -2.71 14.00
C VAL A 248 11.98 -1.50 13.42
N ARG A 249 12.80 -0.84 14.23
CA ARG A 249 13.60 0.30 13.77
C ARG A 249 14.54 -0.07 12.61
N TYR A 250 15.23 -1.19 12.74
CA TYR A 250 16.08 -1.70 11.66
C TYR A 250 15.28 -2.00 10.39
N SER A 251 14.12 -2.63 10.52
CA SER A 251 13.22 -2.92 9.39
C SER A 251 12.89 -1.66 8.58
N GLY A 252 12.65 -0.51 9.24
CA GLY A 252 12.39 0.77 8.59
C GLY A 252 13.54 1.22 7.69
N TYR A 253 14.74 1.26 8.24
CA TYR A 253 15.93 1.64 7.47
C TYR A 253 16.26 0.60 6.40
N TYR A 254 16.28 -0.67 6.75
CA TYR A 254 16.63 -1.75 5.82
C TYR A 254 15.72 -1.82 4.60
N SER A 255 14.41 -1.70 4.80
CA SER A 255 13.45 -1.79 3.69
C SER A 255 13.44 -0.56 2.79
N LEU A 256 13.88 0.60 3.29
CA LEU A 256 14.07 1.80 2.47
C LEU A 256 15.36 1.75 1.64
N LEU A 257 16.37 0.95 2.02
CA LEU A 257 17.69 0.91 1.39
C LEU A 257 17.67 0.73 -0.14
N PRO A 258 16.83 -0.14 -0.75
CA PRO A 258 16.76 -0.27 -2.21
C PRO A 258 16.40 1.05 -2.91
N TYR A 259 15.53 1.87 -2.31
CA TYR A 259 15.14 3.18 -2.85
C TYR A 259 16.29 4.19 -2.74
N VAL A 260 16.98 4.20 -1.61
CA VAL A 260 18.15 5.05 -1.39
C VAL A 260 19.25 4.71 -2.38
N LEU A 261 19.61 3.42 -2.53
CA LEU A 261 20.61 2.96 -3.50
C LEU A 261 20.22 3.29 -4.94
N SER A 262 18.94 3.13 -5.29
CA SER A 262 18.42 3.47 -6.62
C SER A 262 18.54 4.97 -6.93
N ASN A 263 18.31 5.84 -5.95
CA ASN A 263 18.47 7.28 -6.12
C ASN A 263 19.96 7.66 -6.16
N ALA A 264 20.76 7.16 -5.23
CA ALA A 264 22.20 7.38 -5.19
C ALA A 264 22.89 6.99 -6.52
N SER A 265 22.53 5.85 -7.11
CA SER A 265 23.10 5.38 -8.39
C SER A 265 22.79 6.27 -9.59
N LYS A 266 21.80 7.16 -9.50
CA LYS A 266 21.45 8.10 -10.58
C LYS A 266 22.17 9.44 -10.46
N VAL A 267 22.60 9.78 -9.25
CA VAL A 267 23.15 11.08 -8.91
C VAL A 267 24.66 11.02 -8.74
N LEU A 268 25.17 10.01 -8.04
CA LEU A 268 26.59 9.85 -7.76
C LEU A 268 27.36 9.30 -8.97
N SER A 269 28.61 9.70 -9.11
CA SER A 269 29.56 9.02 -10.00
C SER A 269 29.79 7.56 -9.56
N ALA A 270 30.33 6.74 -10.43
CA ALA A 270 30.59 5.32 -10.13
C ALA A 270 31.50 5.12 -8.90
N ASP A 271 32.52 5.99 -8.73
CA ASP A 271 33.45 5.91 -7.61
C ASP A 271 32.82 6.38 -6.30
N GLU A 272 32.04 7.47 -6.34
CA GLU A 272 31.26 7.96 -5.17
C GLU A 272 30.22 6.94 -4.74
N TYR A 273 29.49 6.33 -5.68
CA TYR A 273 28.51 5.28 -5.39
C TYR A 273 29.15 4.06 -4.75
N LYS A 274 30.31 3.62 -5.25
CA LYS A 274 31.09 2.54 -4.66
C LYS A 274 31.54 2.88 -3.24
N THR A 275 32.01 4.10 -3.02
CA THR A 275 32.38 4.61 -1.70
C THR A 275 31.19 4.61 -0.75
N TYR A 276 30.04 5.08 -1.22
CA TYR A 276 28.80 5.07 -0.46
C TYR A 276 28.36 3.67 -0.04
N ILE A 277 28.37 2.70 -0.96
CA ILE A 277 28.07 1.29 -0.61
C ILE A 277 29.05 0.77 0.44
N SER A 278 30.33 1.12 0.33
CA SER A 278 31.36 0.69 1.28
C SER A 278 31.22 1.31 2.67
N SER A 279 30.44 2.40 2.83
CA SER A 279 30.12 2.99 4.14
C SER A 279 29.01 2.22 4.89
N ILE A 280 28.27 1.37 4.20
CA ILE A 280 27.25 0.51 4.79
C ILE A 280 27.87 -0.82 5.24
N LYS A 281 27.48 -1.32 6.41
CA LYS A 281 27.97 -2.60 6.94
C LYS A 281 27.83 -3.73 5.91
N PRO A 282 28.89 -4.53 5.67
CA PRO A 282 28.86 -5.62 4.71
C PRO A 282 27.74 -6.64 4.97
N GLU A 283 27.38 -6.85 6.23
CA GLU A 283 26.30 -7.75 6.65
C GLU A 283 24.95 -7.29 6.12
N ILE A 284 24.70 -5.98 6.10
CA ILE A 284 23.45 -5.39 5.57
C ILE A 284 23.38 -5.57 4.06
N ILE A 285 24.49 -5.31 3.37
CA ILE A 285 24.57 -5.50 1.92
C ILE A 285 24.39 -6.98 1.56
N GLN A 286 25.01 -7.90 2.31
CA GLN A 286 24.82 -9.34 2.10
C GLN A 286 23.36 -9.75 2.31
N GLN A 287 22.73 -9.27 3.39
CA GLN A 287 21.32 -9.53 3.65
C GLN A 287 20.41 -9.02 2.52
N LEU A 288 20.73 -7.86 1.93
CA LEU A 288 20.00 -7.33 0.78
C LEU A 288 20.16 -8.22 -0.46
N ILE A 289 21.39 -8.71 -0.72
CA ILE A 289 21.65 -9.63 -1.82
C ILE A 289 20.88 -10.94 -1.63
N ASP A 290 20.89 -11.50 -0.43
CA ASP A 290 20.19 -12.74 -0.10
C ASP A 290 18.67 -12.58 -0.26
N GLN A 291 18.11 -11.45 0.17
CA GLN A 291 16.72 -11.08 -0.06
C GLN A 291 16.38 -11.01 -1.55
N GLN A 292 17.22 -10.32 -2.34
CA GLN A 292 16.99 -10.23 -3.79
C GLN A 292 17.03 -11.61 -4.46
N ASN A 293 17.97 -12.46 -4.05
CA ASN A 293 18.09 -13.82 -4.56
C ASN A 293 16.86 -14.67 -4.18
N PHE A 294 16.37 -14.54 -2.95
CA PHE A 294 15.14 -15.20 -2.50
C PHE A 294 13.94 -14.82 -3.37
N TRP A 295 13.68 -13.53 -3.54
CA TRP A 295 12.55 -13.06 -4.35
C TRP A 295 12.71 -13.43 -5.82
N LYS A 296 13.92 -13.31 -6.38
CA LYS A 296 14.22 -13.68 -7.77
C LYS A 296 14.01 -15.18 -8.04
N SER A 297 14.39 -16.04 -7.10
CA SER A 297 14.22 -17.50 -7.24
C SER A 297 12.76 -17.94 -7.21
N ASN A 298 11.89 -17.18 -6.52
CA ASN A 298 10.46 -17.46 -6.42
C ASN A 298 9.63 -16.77 -7.51
N TYR A 299 10.21 -15.82 -8.26
CA TYR A 299 9.49 -14.97 -9.19
C TYR A 299 9.11 -15.66 -10.50
N ASN A 300 7.82 -15.65 -10.84
CA ASN A 300 7.30 -16.10 -12.12
C ASN A 300 7.19 -14.92 -13.10
N LYS A 301 8.06 -14.92 -14.14
CA LYS A 301 8.13 -13.81 -15.11
C LYS A 301 6.83 -13.55 -15.87
N ILE A 302 6.02 -14.56 -16.15
CA ILE A 302 4.76 -14.41 -16.90
C ILE A 302 3.71 -13.79 -15.99
N LEU A 303 3.47 -14.38 -14.83
CA LEU A 303 2.49 -13.89 -13.87
C LEU A 303 2.86 -12.48 -13.37
N GLY A 304 4.15 -12.23 -13.08
CA GLY A 304 4.61 -10.92 -12.66
C GLY A 304 4.41 -9.82 -13.71
N LYS A 305 4.62 -10.12 -15.01
CA LYS A 305 4.31 -9.16 -16.08
C LYS A 305 2.81 -8.84 -16.15
N ILE A 306 1.95 -9.85 -16.00
CA ILE A 306 0.50 -9.65 -16.02
C ILE A 306 0.09 -8.80 -14.81
N GLN A 307 0.54 -9.17 -13.61
CA GLN A 307 0.26 -8.44 -12.38
C GLN A 307 0.72 -6.98 -12.48
N SER A 308 1.97 -6.73 -12.93
CA SER A 308 2.50 -5.38 -13.07
C SER A 308 1.71 -4.55 -14.09
N ALA A 309 1.29 -5.13 -15.21
CA ALA A 309 0.49 -4.42 -16.22
C ALA A 309 -0.91 -4.06 -15.68
N VAL A 310 -1.57 -4.98 -14.97
CA VAL A 310 -2.88 -4.73 -14.34
C VAL A 310 -2.75 -3.64 -13.27
N TYR A 311 -1.75 -3.75 -12.39
CA TYR A 311 -1.52 -2.80 -11.32
C TYR A 311 -1.18 -1.40 -11.84
N ASP A 312 -0.27 -1.29 -12.81
CA ASP A 312 0.07 -0.01 -13.46
C ASP A 312 -1.16 0.65 -14.13
N SER A 313 -2.00 -0.16 -14.79
CA SER A 313 -3.26 0.33 -15.36
C SER A 313 -4.23 0.83 -14.31
N MET A 314 -4.32 0.15 -13.16
CA MET A 314 -5.17 0.55 -12.03
C MET A 314 -4.68 1.88 -11.42
N LEU A 315 -3.38 2.03 -11.18
CA LEU A 315 -2.79 3.27 -10.65
C LEU A 315 -3.06 4.45 -11.60
N LYS A 316 -2.81 4.29 -12.90
CA LYS A 316 -3.07 5.32 -13.91
C LYS A 316 -4.55 5.68 -14.01
N ALA A 317 -5.44 4.69 -13.95
CA ALA A 317 -6.89 4.92 -13.91
C ALA A 317 -7.31 5.75 -12.69
N ASN A 318 -6.55 5.71 -11.60
CA ASN A 318 -6.79 6.45 -10.35
C ASN A 318 -5.94 7.71 -10.17
N LYS A 319 -5.52 8.34 -11.27
CA LYS A 319 -4.76 9.61 -11.31
C LYS A 319 -3.30 9.53 -10.85
N ILE A 320 -2.75 8.35 -10.65
CA ILE A 320 -1.33 8.17 -10.41
C ILE A 320 -0.64 8.01 -11.77
N SER A 321 -0.34 9.14 -12.41
CA SER A 321 0.19 9.19 -13.78
C SER A 321 1.55 8.52 -13.95
N SER A 322 2.37 8.52 -12.89
CA SER A 322 3.67 7.83 -12.84
C SER A 322 3.54 6.30 -12.80
N GLY A 323 2.34 5.77 -12.47
CA GLY A 323 2.12 4.34 -12.29
C GLY A 323 3.11 3.76 -11.27
N THR A 324 3.71 2.61 -11.55
CA THR A 324 4.69 1.97 -10.68
C THR A 324 6.03 2.72 -10.54
N LYS A 325 6.30 3.75 -11.34
CA LYS A 325 7.49 4.62 -11.18
C LYS A 325 7.42 5.52 -9.95
N ASN A 326 6.26 5.61 -9.34
CA ASN A 326 6.01 6.42 -8.15
C ASN A 326 6.87 5.99 -6.93
N TYR A 327 7.25 4.74 -6.84
CA TYR A 327 8.04 4.18 -5.72
C TYR A 327 9.42 4.84 -5.47
N ILE A 328 9.91 5.68 -6.37
CA ILE A 328 11.25 6.31 -6.26
C ILE A 328 11.15 7.69 -5.57
N GLN A 329 9.98 8.30 -5.54
CA GLN A 329 9.77 9.67 -5.04
C GLN A 329 9.72 9.75 -3.50
N VAL A 330 9.72 8.60 -2.81
CA VAL A 330 9.73 8.57 -1.33
C VAL A 330 10.94 9.31 -0.74
N ILE A 331 12.10 9.27 -1.40
CA ILE A 331 13.31 9.95 -0.93
C ILE A 331 13.15 11.46 -0.98
N ASP A 332 12.51 12.01 -2.04
CA ASP A 332 12.22 13.44 -2.14
C ASP A 332 11.30 13.90 -1.01
N LEU A 333 10.31 13.08 -0.65
CA LEU A 333 9.40 13.37 0.44
C LEU A 333 10.11 13.35 1.81
N ILE A 334 10.97 12.36 2.05
CA ILE A 334 11.77 12.28 3.28
C ILE A 334 12.67 13.51 3.40
N ILE A 335 13.36 13.88 2.33
CA ILE A 335 14.24 15.05 2.32
C ILE A 335 13.43 16.33 2.58
N ALA A 336 12.26 16.49 1.95
CA ALA A 336 11.41 17.66 2.16
C ALA A 336 10.94 17.80 3.62
N VAL A 337 10.64 16.67 4.27
CA VAL A 337 10.17 16.67 5.66
C VAL A 337 11.30 16.85 6.67
N GLU A 338 12.48 16.26 6.43
CA GLU A 338 13.54 16.20 7.44
C GLU A 338 14.58 17.32 7.33
N TYR A 339 14.85 17.80 6.11
CA TYR A 339 15.97 18.71 5.86
C TYR A 339 15.57 20.16 5.52
N TYR A 340 14.27 20.42 5.32
CA TYR A 340 13.75 21.74 4.98
C TYR A 340 12.67 22.23 5.98
N LYS A 341 12.78 21.85 7.23
CA LYS A 341 11.92 22.37 8.32
C LYS A 341 12.28 23.77 8.71
#